data_6ada9f4efa037a54a9d76ef503037bdc
#
_entry.id   6ada9f4efa037a54a9d76ef503037bdc
#
_cell.length_a   1.000
_cell.length_b   1.000
_cell.length_c   1.000
_cell.angle_alpha   90.00
_cell.angle_beta   90.00
_cell.angle_gamma   90.00
#
_symmetry.space_group_name_H-M   'P 1'
#
loop_
_entity.id
_entity.type
_entity.pdbx_description
1 polymer ?
#
loop_
_entity_poly.entity_id
_entity_poly.type
_entity_poly.pdbx_seq_one_letter_code
_entity_poly.pdbx_strand_id
1 'polypeptide(L)'
;MADRTSTSTIERVCAATITAAEFHDKFVRGRRLCVLTGAQSGWRARHAWQPETLAATLGGAKLRVDDRPAVTLTLAEYLAYADANDDERPLSIFDSHIVKSLAEDYTAPAIVEDGSLFADDPAPPTHRWFLVGAARTGTPLHTDPLATSAWNALVVGRKRWALFPPAAAGDASDDEKLLAASARLGAAEFFDAFVPLTLEPSWRGPRPLLLTQRAGETVFVPEGFRHAVLNEELAVAVTHNVAPPSAVERMLPLAADVCPAFAQRVEARRKKRRRGREGTIERP
;
A
#
# COMPACT_ATOMS: atom_id res chain seq x y z
N MET A 1 -2.08 -36.70 2.05
CA MET A 1 -1.00 -35.69 2.15
C MET A 1 -1.13 -34.77 0.96
N ALA A 2 -1.76 -33.59 1.13
CA ALA A 2 -1.88 -32.63 0.03
C ALA A 2 -0.53 -31.94 -0.15
N ASP A 3 -0.07 -31.91 -1.38
CA ASP A 3 1.15 -31.24 -1.82
C ASP A 3 1.08 -29.74 -1.44
N ARG A 4 1.89 -29.32 -0.45
CA ARG A 4 1.94 -27.94 0.08
C ARG A 4 2.95 -27.04 -0.64
N THR A 5 3.40 -27.44 -1.83
CA THR A 5 4.41 -26.71 -2.62
C THR A 5 3.84 -25.87 -3.75
N SER A 6 2.56 -25.53 -3.72
CA SER A 6 2.03 -24.52 -4.64
C SER A 6 2.49 -23.12 -4.19
N THR A 7 3.62 -22.65 -4.72
CA THR A 7 3.95 -21.23 -4.76
C THR A 7 2.85 -20.55 -5.59
N SER A 8 1.80 -20.07 -4.93
CA SER A 8 0.73 -19.35 -5.62
C SER A 8 1.33 -18.08 -6.23
N THR A 9 1.48 -18.11 -7.54
CA THR A 9 2.01 -16.98 -8.30
C THR A 9 1.03 -15.83 -8.19
N ILE A 10 1.48 -14.66 -7.76
CA ILE A 10 0.64 -13.45 -7.72
C ILE A 10 0.28 -13.08 -9.16
N GLU A 11 -1.02 -13.00 -9.42
CA GLU A 11 -1.55 -12.76 -10.75
C GLU A 11 -1.19 -11.36 -11.26
N ARG A 12 -0.75 -11.28 -12.53
CA ARG A 12 -0.58 -10.02 -13.25
C ARG A 12 -1.77 -9.79 -14.16
N VAL A 13 -2.45 -8.67 -13.98
CA VAL A 13 -3.72 -8.34 -14.65
C VAL A 13 -3.56 -7.03 -15.42
N CYS A 14 -3.96 -7.02 -16.67
CA CYS A 14 -3.95 -5.80 -17.47
C CYS A 14 -5.11 -4.87 -17.05
N ALA A 15 -4.78 -3.67 -16.57
CA ALA A 15 -5.76 -2.68 -16.13
C ALA A 15 -6.70 -2.20 -17.26
N ALA A 16 -6.27 -2.31 -18.52
CA ALA A 16 -7.09 -1.92 -19.67
C ALA A 16 -8.13 -2.97 -20.08
N THR A 17 -8.00 -4.23 -19.64
CA THR A 17 -8.87 -5.32 -20.08
C THR A 17 -9.79 -5.89 -18.99
N ILE A 18 -9.41 -5.72 -17.72
CA ILE A 18 -10.25 -6.16 -16.61
C ILE A 18 -11.38 -5.15 -16.35
N THR A 19 -12.60 -5.61 -16.20
CA THR A 19 -13.70 -4.75 -15.81
C THR A 19 -13.69 -4.44 -14.31
N ALA A 20 -14.30 -3.33 -13.91
CA ALA A 20 -14.43 -2.97 -12.48
C ALA A 20 -15.16 -4.05 -11.68
N ALA A 21 -16.20 -4.67 -12.26
CA ALA A 21 -16.95 -5.75 -11.61
C ALA A 21 -16.07 -6.98 -11.36
N GLU A 22 -15.33 -7.44 -12.38
CA GLU A 22 -14.41 -8.57 -12.25
C GLU A 22 -13.30 -8.28 -11.23
N PHE A 23 -12.74 -7.07 -11.26
CA PHE A 23 -11.72 -6.66 -10.30
C PHE A 23 -12.25 -6.70 -8.86
N HIS A 24 -13.42 -6.10 -8.64
CA HIS A 24 -14.06 -6.10 -7.32
C HIS A 24 -14.39 -7.50 -6.82
N ASP A 25 -14.96 -8.36 -7.67
CA ASP A 25 -15.31 -9.72 -7.29
C ASP A 25 -14.07 -10.55 -6.94
N LYS A 26 -13.07 -10.49 -7.80
CA LYS A 26 -11.91 -11.35 -7.69
C LYS A 26 -10.90 -10.88 -6.65
N PHE A 27 -10.61 -9.59 -6.60
CA PHE A 27 -9.51 -9.05 -5.80
C PHE A 27 -9.99 -8.33 -4.53
N VAL A 28 -11.06 -7.53 -4.62
CA VAL A 28 -11.55 -6.82 -3.43
C VAL A 28 -12.36 -7.77 -2.54
N ARG A 29 -13.44 -8.35 -3.05
CA ARG A 29 -14.28 -9.29 -2.28
C ARG A 29 -13.58 -10.62 -2.02
N GLY A 30 -12.87 -11.13 -3.01
CA GLY A 30 -12.08 -12.35 -2.91
C GLY A 30 -10.81 -12.20 -2.08
N ARG A 31 -10.46 -10.99 -1.64
CA ARG A 31 -9.25 -10.67 -0.86
C ARG A 31 -7.99 -11.28 -1.46
N ARG A 32 -7.79 -11.08 -2.75
CA ARG A 32 -6.65 -11.60 -3.49
C ARG A 32 -5.70 -10.48 -3.90
N LEU A 33 -4.42 -10.73 -3.78
CA LEU A 33 -3.36 -9.87 -4.30
C LEU A 33 -3.33 -9.91 -5.81
N CYS A 34 -3.00 -8.80 -6.44
CA CYS A 34 -2.63 -8.78 -7.85
C CYS A 34 -1.63 -7.67 -8.17
N VAL A 35 -1.03 -7.78 -9.33
CA VAL A 35 -0.23 -6.72 -9.94
C VAL A 35 -0.99 -6.22 -11.16
N LEU A 36 -1.34 -4.94 -11.16
CA LEU A 36 -1.93 -4.29 -12.32
C LEU A 36 -0.81 -3.84 -13.26
N THR A 37 -0.86 -4.32 -14.49
CA THR A 37 -0.02 -3.85 -15.60
C THR A 37 -0.78 -2.85 -16.44
N GLY A 38 -0.08 -1.87 -17.02
CA GLY A 38 -0.71 -0.84 -17.85
C GLY A 38 -1.50 0.22 -17.07
N ALA A 39 -1.65 0.11 -15.75
CA ALA A 39 -2.37 1.10 -14.94
C ALA A 39 -1.73 2.49 -14.96
N GLN A 40 -0.44 2.57 -15.28
CA GLN A 40 0.31 3.82 -15.39
C GLN A 40 0.47 4.31 -16.84
N SER A 41 -0.28 3.72 -17.79
CA SER A 41 -0.26 4.18 -19.20
C SER A 41 -0.78 5.61 -19.27
N GLY A 42 0.00 6.49 -19.88
CA GLY A 42 -0.35 7.91 -19.99
C GLY A 42 -0.01 8.78 -18.77
N TRP A 43 0.53 8.22 -17.68
CA TRP A 43 0.99 9.04 -16.57
C TRP A 43 2.19 9.90 -16.95
N ARG A 44 2.11 11.21 -16.69
CA ARG A 44 3.26 12.12 -16.80
C ARG A 44 4.39 11.72 -15.86
N ALA A 45 4.04 11.16 -14.69
CA ALA A 45 4.98 10.66 -13.68
C ALA A 45 6.07 9.76 -14.28
N ARG A 46 5.78 8.96 -15.32
CA ARG A 46 6.75 8.06 -15.95
C ARG A 46 8.00 8.80 -16.48
N HIS A 47 7.87 10.06 -16.82
CA HIS A 47 8.96 10.93 -17.26
C HIS A 47 9.30 11.99 -16.19
N ALA A 48 8.28 12.58 -15.57
CA ALA A 48 8.46 13.65 -14.61
C ALA A 48 9.12 13.19 -13.30
N TRP A 49 8.96 11.90 -12.94
CA TRP A 49 9.50 11.36 -11.69
C TRP A 49 10.81 10.58 -11.87
N GLN A 50 11.47 10.70 -13.03
CA GLN A 50 12.84 10.23 -13.15
C GLN A 50 13.75 11.08 -12.23
N PRO A 51 14.76 10.50 -11.58
CA PRO A 51 15.56 11.20 -10.55
C PRO A 51 16.10 12.55 -11.00
N GLU A 52 16.62 12.62 -12.21
CA GLU A 52 17.19 13.86 -12.79
C GLU A 52 16.11 14.92 -13.01
N THR A 53 14.94 14.51 -13.49
CA THR A 53 13.80 15.41 -13.72
C THR A 53 13.23 15.90 -12.39
N LEU A 54 13.08 15.02 -11.41
CA LEU A 54 12.66 15.36 -10.06
C LEU A 54 13.63 16.36 -9.41
N ALA A 55 14.93 16.12 -9.52
CA ALA A 55 15.95 17.04 -9.01
C ALA A 55 15.84 18.42 -9.67
N ALA A 56 15.59 18.48 -10.96
CA ALA A 56 15.46 19.73 -11.71
C ALA A 56 14.16 20.50 -11.40
N THR A 57 13.03 19.80 -11.22
CA THR A 57 11.70 20.42 -11.08
C THR A 57 11.25 20.61 -9.64
N LEU A 58 11.61 19.69 -8.75
CA LEU A 58 11.20 19.66 -7.35
C LEU A 58 12.39 19.62 -6.38
N GLY A 59 13.62 19.76 -6.88
CA GLY A 59 14.82 19.62 -6.07
C GLY A 59 14.86 20.49 -4.81
N GLY A 60 14.27 21.70 -4.87
CA GLY A 60 14.14 22.60 -3.72
C GLY A 60 12.99 22.28 -2.76
N ALA A 61 12.13 21.31 -3.08
CA ALA A 61 11.02 20.94 -2.20
C ALA A 61 11.55 20.30 -0.93
N LYS A 62 11.17 20.87 0.23
CA LYS A 62 11.52 20.31 1.54
C LYS A 62 10.55 19.19 1.87
N LEU A 63 11.06 18.00 2.01
CA LEU A 63 10.30 16.79 2.29
C LEU A 63 10.68 16.21 3.64
N ARG A 64 9.70 15.62 4.28
CA ARG A 64 9.91 14.90 5.53
C ARG A 64 10.60 13.58 5.24
N VAL A 65 11.69 13.35 5.94
CA VAL A 65 12.51 12.15 5.81
C VAL A 65 12.43 11.38 7.12
N ASP A 66 12.02 10.14 7.02
CA ASP A 66 11.88 9.20 8.13
C ASP A 66 11.04 9.72 9.34
N ASP A 67 10.64 8.82 10.24
CA ASP A 67 9.81 9.17 11.41
C ASP A 67 10.61 9.55 12.66
N ARG A 68 11.97 9.57 12.60
CA ARG A 68 12.81 9.72 13.82
C ARG A 68 14.09 10.50 13.62
N PRO A 69 14.26 11.57 14.37
CA PRO A 69 13.38 12.71 14.60
C PRO A 69 13.03 13.35 13.27
N ALA A 70 12.03 14.20 13.19
CA ALA A 70 11.57 14.80 11.94
C ALA A 70 12.72 15.55 11.24
N VAL A 71 13.48 14.83 10.42
CA VAL A 71 14.53 15.40 9.56
C VAL A 71 13.84 15.87 8.29
N THR A 72 14.18 17.08 7.86
CA THR A 72 13.69 17.63 6.60
C THR A 72 14.91 17.85 5.70
N LEU A 73 14.86 17.26 4.51
CA LEU A 73 15.82 17.49 3.43
C LEU A 73 15.10 18.07 2.23
N THR A 74 15.81 18.81 1.40
CA THR A 74 15.33 19.06 0.06
C THR A 74 15.40 17.78 -0.76
N LEU A 75 14.56 17.66 -1.76
CA LEU A 75 14.57 16.46 -2.61
C LEU A 75 15.93 16.27 -3.31
N ALA A 76 16.57 17.35 -3.71
CA ALA A 76 17.92 17.28 -4.31
C ALA A 76 18.97 16.74 -3.31
N GLU A 77 18.97 17.22 -2.06
CA GLU A 77 19.83 16.70 -0.99
C GLU A 77 19.57 15.23 -0.72
N TYR A 78 18.29 14.83 -0.70
CA TYR A 78 17.91 13.43 -0.51
C TYR A 78 18.40 12.55 -1.68
N LEU A 79 18.24 12.96 -2.92
CA LEU A 79 18.67 12.18 -4.09
C LEU A 79 20.21 12.03 -4.11
N ALA A 80 20.96 13.09 -3.75
CA ALA A 80 22.40 13.02 -3.61
C ALA A 80 22.81 12.07 -2.49
N TYR A 81 22.12 12.11 -1.34
CA TYR A 81 22.30 11.16 -0.26
C TYR A 81 22.00 9.73 -0.72
N ALA A 82 20.90 9.50 -1.41
CA ALA A 82 20.47 8.17 -1.83
C ALA A 82 21.47 7.48 -2.78
N ASP A 83 22.20 8.27 -3.57
CA ASP A 83 23.23 7.77 -4.50
C ASP A 83 24.54 7.41 -3.76
N ALA A 84 24.89 8.12 -2.69
CA ALA A 84 26.18 8.04 -2.02
C ALA A 84 26.16 7.30 -0.68
N ASN A 85 24.97 6.95 -0.13
CA ASN A 85 24.89 6.40 1.21
C ASN A 85 25.34 4.93 1.29
N ASP A 86 25.96 4.59 2.40
CA ASP A 86 26.34 3.24 2.83
C ASP A 86 25.68 2.84 4.17
N ASP A 87 24.66 3.56 4.60
CA ASP A 87 23.97 3.35 5.87
C ASP A 87 23.36 1.94 5.95
N GLU A 88 23.44 1.33 7.13
CA GLU A 88 22.73 0.07 7.40
C GLU A 88 21.21 0.24 7.33
N ARG A 89 20.72 1.41 7.71
CA ARG A 89 19.31 1.80 7.67
C ARG A 89 19.16 3.14 6.96
N PRO A 90 19.19 3.14 5.62
CA PRO A 90 19.13 4.38 4.86
C PRO A 90 17.81 5.13 5.09
N LEU A 91 17.89 6.45 4.98
CA LEU A 91 16.72 7.34 5.07
C LEU A 91 15.78 7.12 3.87
N SER A 92 14.49 7.37 4.08
CA SER A 92 13.48 7.35 3.02
C SER A 92 12.50 8.51 3.15
N ILE A 93 11.92 8.92 2.04
CA ILE A 93 10.84 9.90 1.99
C ILE A 93 9.50 9.17 1.96
N PHE A 94 8.61 9.56 2.87
CA PHE A 94 7.22 9.09 2.93
C PHE A 94 6.34 10.31 3.22
N ASP A 95 5.96 11.05 2.17
CA ASP A 95 5.36 12.37 2.30
C ASP A 95 3.92 12.40 1.78
N SER A 96 3.00 12.83 2.64
CA SER A 96 1.57 12.97 2.33
C SER A 96 1.16 14.39 1.91
N HIS A 97 2.06 15.37 1.99
CA HIS A 97 1.76 16.76 1.65
C HIS A 97 2.06 17.05 0.19
N ILE A 98 3.27 16.69 -0.27
CA ILE A 98 3.69 16.93 -1.65
C ILE A 98 2.85 16.16 -2.68
N VAL A 99 2.28 15.01 -2.30
CA VAL A 99 1.46 14.20 -3.21
C VAL A 99 0.29 14.98 -3.81
N LYS A 100 -0.18 16.03 -3.14
CA LYS A 100 -1.25 16.90 -3.64
C LYS A 100 -0.79 17.76 -4.82
N SER A 101 0.44 18.26 -4.78
CA SER A 101 1.01 19.06 -5.88
C SER A 101 1.41 18.22 -7.09
N LEU A 102 1.50 16.89 -6.90
CA LEU A 102 1.80 15.91 -7.95
C LEU A 102 0.55 15.29 -8.58
N ALA A 103 -0.64 15.77 -8.22
CA ALA A 103 -1.92 15.19 -8.66
C ALA A 103 -2.13 15.22 -10.18
N GLU A 104 -1.46 16.12 -10.90
CA GLU A 104 -1.52 16.19 -12.38
C GLU A 104 -0.57 15.20 -13.09
N ASP A 105 0.34 14.59 -12.36
CA ASP A 105 1.33 13.67 -12.91
C ASP A 105 0.83 12.24 -13.02
N TYR A 106 -0.20 11.88 -12.24
CA TYR A 106 -0.75 10.52 -12.23
C TYR A 106 -2.27 10.53 -12.06
N THR A 107 -2.90 9.45 -12.47
CA THR A 107 -4.32 9.20 -12.25
C THR A 107 -4.48 7.92 -11.45
N ALA A 108 -5.16 8.00 -10.31
CA ALA A 108 -5.44 6.80 -9.52
C ALA A 108 -6.25 5.80 -10.36
N PRO A 109 -5.94 4.49 -10.29
CA PRO A 109 -6.65 3.48 -11.06
C PRO A 109 -8.14 3.43 -10.65
N ALA A 110 -9.05 3.85 -11.53
CA ALA A 110 -10.48 3.93 -11.24
C ALA A 110 -11.05 2.58 -10.77
N ILE A 111 -10.59 1.47 -11.35
CA ILE A 111 -11.01 0.12 -10.94
C ILE A 111 -10.72 -0.21 -9.47
N VAL A 112 -9.80 0.52 -8.82
CA VAL A 112 -9.44 0.37 -7.41
C VAL A 112 -10.07 1.46 -6.55
N GLU A 113 -10.07 2.71 -7.03
CA GLU A 113 -10.49 3.89 -6.27
C GLU A 113 -12.00 4.12 -6.28
N ASP A 114 -12.70 3.70 -7.34
CA ASP A 114 -14.12 3.95 -7.50
C ASP A 114 -14.94 3.36 -6.35
N GLY A 115 -15.76 4.22 -5.77
CA GLY A 115 -16.60 3.89 -4.62
C GLY A 115 -15.86 3.84 -3.28
N SER A 116 -14.57 4.19 -3.23
CA SER A 116 -13.86 4.34 -1.96
C SER A 116 -14.55 5.33 -1.03
N LEU A 117 -14.72 4.97 0.24
CA LEU A 117 -15.31 5.84 1.25
C LEU A 117 -14.49 7.12 1.50
N PHE A 118 -13.21 7.12 1.08
CA PHE A 118 -12.34 8.29 1.15
C PHE A 118 -12.60 9.28 0.00
N ALA A 119 -12.93 8.77 -1.20
CA ALA A 119 -13.14 9.61 -2.37
C ALA A 119 -14.30 10.59 -2.21
N ASP A 120 -15.38 10.15 -1.57
CA ASP A 120 -16.60 10.95 -1.34
C ASP A 120 -16.56 11.77 -0.05
N ASP A 121 -15.47 11.72 0.73
CA ASP A 121 -15.40 12.44 2.00
C ASP A 121 -14.67 13.76 1.84
N PRO A 122 -15.24 14.89 2.34
CA PRO A 122 -14.62 16.21 2.20
C PRO A 122 -13.32 16.37 3.02
N ALA A 123 -13.11 15.52 4.01
CA ALA A 123 -11.93 15.53 4.88
C ALA A 123 -11.56 14.09 5.29
N PRO A 124 -11.16 13.25 4.33
CA PRO A 124 -10.76 11.88 4.64
C PRO A 124 -9.48 11.87 5.50
N PRO A 125 -9.23 10.80 6.26
CA PRO A 125 -7.93 10.62 6.88
C PRO A 125 -6.82 10.60 5.81
N THR A 126 -5.59 10.87 6.23
CA THR A 126 -4.43 10.77 5.33
C THR A 126 -4.37 9.35 4.74
N HIS A 127 -4.38 9.28 3.41
CA HIS A 127 -4.46 8.00 2.70
C HIS A 127 -3.64 7.97 1.41
N ARG A 128 -2.83 9.00 1.15
CA ARG A 128 -2.02 9.15 -0.08
C ARG A 128 -0.63 9.61 0.28
N TRP A 129 0.39 8.98 -0.32
CA TRP A 129 1.78 9.34 -0.07
C TRP A 129 2.62 9.23 -1.34
N PHE A 130 3.56 10.15 -1.46
CA PHE A 130 4.67 10.09 -2.36
C PHE A 130 5.86 9.47 -1.65
N LEU A 131 6.52 8.53 -2.30
CA LEU A 131 7.62 7.76 -1.73
C LEU A 131 8.86 7.89 -2.60
N VAL A 132 9.98 8.22 -1.96
CA VAL A 132 11.30 8.08 -2.57
C VAL A 132 12.20 7.35 -1.58
N GLY A 133 12.81 6.27 -2.03
CA GLY A 133 13.64 5.44 -1.16
C GLY A 133 14.89 4.95 -1.85
N ALA A 134 16.06 5.16 -1.22
CA ALA A 134 17.31 4.55 -1.65
C ALA A 134 17.21 3.01 -1.63
N ALA A 135 18.16 2.33 -2.26
CA ALA A 135 18.33 0.90 -2.08
C ALA A 135 18.42 0.55 -0.58
N ARG A 136 17.89 -0.62 -0.19
CA ARG A 136 17.81 -1.13 1.18
C ARG A 136 16.81 -0.40 2.10
N THR A 137 16.17 0.68 1.65
CA THR A 137 15.02 1.27 2.35
C THR A 137 13.75 0.48 2.09
N GLY A 138 12.67 0.82 2.77
CA GLY A 138 11.37 0.21 2.53
C GLY A 138 10.44 0.38 3.73
N THR A 139 9.40 -0.44 3.77
CA THR A 139 8.42 -0.42 4.86
C THR A 139 8.54 -1.72 5.68
N PRO A 140 8.76 -1.64 7.01
CA PRO A 140 8.74 -2.81 7.88
C PRO A 140 7.42 -3.58 7.80
N LEU A 141 7.38 -4.78 8.36
CA LEU A 141 6.17 -5.59 8.40
C LEU A 141 5.03 -4.85 9.12
N HIS A 142 3.93 -4.61 8.42
CA HIS A 142 2.76 -3.91 8.93
C HIS A 142 1.48 -4.41 8.26
N THR A 143 0.36 -3.97 8.79
CA THR A 143 -0.96 -4.05 8.15
C THR A 143 -1.46 -2.64 7.92
N ASP A 144 -2.08 -2.39 6.78
CA ASP A 144 -2.67 -1.08 6.50
C ASP A 144 -3.73 -0.71 7.55
N PRO A 145 -3.75 0.56 8.00
CA PRO A 145 -4.67 1.01 9.04
C PRO A 145 -6.11 1.00 8.56
N LEU A 146 -7.06 1.08 9.50
CA LEU A 146 -8.49 1.24 9.25
C LEU A 146 -9.11 0.14 8.39
N ALA A 147 -8.55 -1.07 8.39
CA ALA A 147 -9.00 -2.16 7.51
C ALA A 147 -9.11 -1.73 6.04
N THR A 148 -8.17 -0.92 5.57
CA THR A 148 -8.11 -0.49 4.17
C THR A 148 -7.38 -1.52 3.31
N SER A 149 -7.70 -1.52 2.03
CA SER A 149 -6.82 -2.04 0.98
C SER A 149 -5.85 -0.94 0.56
N ALA A 150 -4.79 -1.30 -0.17
CA ALA A 150 -3.86 -0.33 -0.73
C ALA A 150 -3.52 -0.65 -2.18
N TRP A 151 -3.12 0.37 -2.93
CA TRP A 151 -2.38 0.19 -4.15
C TRP A 151 -1.08 0.99 -4.11
N ASN A 152 -0.03 0.42 -4.69
CA ASN A 152 1.29 1.03 -4.78
C ASN A 152 1.78 0.98 -6.22
N ALA A 153 1.91 2.12 -6.84
CA ALA A 153 2.42 2.26 -8.20
C ALA A 153 3.89 2.64 -8.17
N LEU A 154 4.74 1.77 -8.66
CA LEU A 154 6.17 1.99 -8.79
C LEU A 154 6.47 2.63 -10.13
N VAL A 155 7.03 3.84 -10.10
CA VAL A 155 7.38 4.60 -11.30
C VAL A 155 8.84 4.39 -11.69
N VAL A 156 9.74 4.33 -10.70
CA VAL A 156 11.18 4.12 -10.88
C VAL A 156 11.65 3.03 -9.94
N GLY A 157 12.60 2.22 -10.38
CA GLY A 157 13.29 1.24 -9.57
C GLY A 157 12.63 -0.13 -9.52
N ARG A 158 12.97 -0.90 -8.48
CA ARG A 158 12.50 -2.26 -8.23
C ARG A 158 12.29 -2.48 -6.73
N LYS A 159 11.16 -3.15 -6.39
CA LYS A 159 10.82 -3.49 -5.01
C LYS A 159 10.61 -4.98 -4.83
N ARG A 160 11.02 -5.50 -3.68
CA ARG A 160 10.61 -6.82 -3.20
C ARG A 160 9.51 -6.67 -2.16
N TRP A 161 8.55 -7.59 -2.21
CA TRP A 161 7.43 -7.66 -1.27
C TRP A 161 7.39 -9.04 -0.62
N ALA A 162 7.12 -9.06 0.67
CA ALA A 162 6.71 -10.25 1.41
C ALA A 162 5.31 -10.00 1.99
N LEU A 163 4.31 -10.74 1.49
CA LEU A 163 2.90 -10.51 1.79
C LEU A 163 2.32 -11.76 2.46
N PHE A 164 1.84 -11.59 3.69
CA PHE A 164 1.31 -12.65 4.52
C PHE A 164 -0.21 -12.56 4.56
N PRO A 165 -0.94 -13.62 4.17
CA PRO A 165 -2.39 -13.65 4.29
C PRO A 165 -2.83 -13.37 5.73
N PRO A 166 -4.05 -12.84 5.92
CA PRO A 166 -4.64 -12.74 7.25
C PRO A 166 -4.60 -14.08 7.98
N ALA A 167 -4.25 -14.05 9.27
CA ALA A 167 -4.24 -15.25 10.09
C ALA A 167 -5.64 -15.88 10.14
N ALA A 168 -5.70 -17.20 10.13
CA ALA A 168 -6.94 -17.91 10.43
C ALA A 168 -7.38 -17.63 11.88
N ALA A 169 -8.68 -17.66 12.13
CA ALA A 169 -9.17 -17.53 13.52
C ALA A 169 -8.66 -18.69 14.36
N GLY A 170 -8.12 -18.40 15.53
CA GLY A 170 -7.57 -19.37 16.48
C GLY A 170 -6.41 -18.79 17.28
N ASP A 171 -5.86 -19.59 18.17
CA ASP A 171 -4.69 -19.20 18.95
C ASP A 171 -3.47 -19.09 18.04
N ALA A 172 -2.72 -18.00 18.18
CA ALA A 172 -1.52 -17.76 17.40
C ALA A 172 -0.41 -18.76 17.79
N SER A 173 0.13 -19.47 16.81
CA SER A 173 1.33 -20.29 17.00
C SER A 173 2.53 -19.44 17.44
N ASP A 174 3.58 -20.08 17.96
CA ASP A 174 4.80 -19.35 18.35
C ASP A 174 5.46 -18.68 17.13
N ASP A 175 5.41 -19.30 15.95
CA ASP A 175 5.87 -18.71 14.70
C ASP A 175 5.02 -17.49 14.30
N GLU A 176 3.71 -17.49 14.58
CA GLU A 176 2.83 -16.34 14.37
C GLU A 176 3.21 -15.17 15.30
N LYS A 177 3.51 -15.46 16.57
CA LYS A 177 4.00 -14.47 17.53
C LYS A 177 5.37 -13.92 17.12
N LEU A 178 6.26 -14.79 16.62
CA LEU A 178 7.56 -14.41 16.11
C LEU A 178 7.44 -13.50 14.87
N LEU A 179 6.53 -13.83 13.94
CA LEU A 179 6.22 -12.97 12.80
C LEU A 179 5.70 -11.60 13.26
N ALA A 180 4.81 -11.55 14.24
CA ALA A 180 4.33 -10.28 14.78
C ALA A 180 5.46 -9.45 15.43
N ALA A 181 6.37 -10.11 16.14
CA ALA A 181 7.54 -9.47 16.76
C ALA A 181 8.53 -8.92 15.74
N SER A 182 8.61 -9.52 14.53
CA SER A 182 9.52 -9.08 13.45
C SER A 182 9.15 -7.73 12.83
N ALA A 183 7.98 -7.18 13.14
CA ALA A 183 7.59 -5.82 12.73
C ALA A 183 8.53 -4.70 13.24
N ARG A 184 9.41 -5.03 14.22
CA ARG A 184 10.44 -4.11 14.72
C ARG A 184 11.71 -4.07 13.87
N LEU A 185 11.88 -5.05 12.98
CA LEU A 185 13.03 -5.11 12.08
C LEU A 185 12.92 -4.04 11.01
N GLY A 186 14.05 -3.47 10.60
CA GLY A 186 14.11 -2.66 9.39
C GLY A 186 13.78 -3.50 8.15
N ALA A 187 13.42 -2.86 7.03
CA ALA A 187 13.04 -3.58 5.82
C ALA A 187 14.15 -4.52 5.34
N ALA A 188 15.39 -4.05 5.22
CA ALA A 188 16.52 -4.88 4.79
C ALA A 188 16.72 -6.08 5.73
N GLU A 189 16.81 -5.84 7.03
CA GLU A 189 16.98 -6.88 8.04
C GLU A 189 15.85 -7.92 8.01
N PHE A 190 14.60 -7.47 7.80
CA PHE A 190 13.47 -8.37 7.66
C PHE A 190 13.62 -9.30 6.46
N PHE A 191 14.03 -8.76 5.30
CA PHE A 191 14.19 -9.56 4.09
C PHE A 191 15.43 -10.46 4.12
N ASP A 192 16.50 -10.03 4.76
CA ASP A 192 17.78 -10.76 4.77
C ASP A 192 17.81 -11.84 5.86
N ALA A 193 17.24 -11.58 7.04
CA ALA A 193 17.30 -12.49 8.17
C ALA A 193 15.97 -13.22 8.46
N PHE A 194 14.83 -12.55 8.33
CA PHE A 194 13.55 -13.12 8.76
C PHE A 194 12.79 -13.87 7.66
N VAL A 195 12.69 -13.30 6.45
CA VAL A 195 12.00 -13.97 5.33
C VAL A 195 12.51 -15.39 5.07
N PRO A 196 13.85 -15.65 5.06
CA PRO A 196 14.36 -17.02 4.89
C PRO A 196 13.81 -18.01 5.93
N LEU A 197 13.68 -17.60 7.20
CA LEU A 197 13.11 -18.44 8.26
C LEU A 197 11.67 -18.87 7.96
N THR A 198 10.87 -17.99 7.37
CA THR A 198 9.49 -18.29 7.01
C THR A 198 9.35 -19.30 5.88
N LEU A 199 10.42 -19.55 5.15
CA LEU A 199 10.47 -20.51 4.04
C LEU A 199 10.99 -21.90 4.47
N GLU A 200 11.58 -22.01 5.67
CA GLU A 200 12.10 -23.26 6.20
C GLU A 200 10.99 -24.31 6.36
N PRO A 201 11.29 -25.60 6.16
CA PRO A 201 10.31 -26.69 6.37
C PRO A 201 9.76 -26.76 7.79
N SER A 202 10.53 -26.31 8.78
CA SER A 202 10.15 -26.27 10.21
C SER A 202 9.14 -25.18 10.54
N TRP A 203 9.03 -24.11 9.69
CA TRP A 203 8.12 -23.00 9.91
C TRP A 203 6.65 -23.45 9.91
N ARG A 204 5.90 -23.12 10.96
CA ARG A 204 4.48 -23.45 11.14
C ARG A 204 3.56 -22.24 11.04
N GLY A 205 4.14 -21.02 11.01
CA GLY A 205 3.41 -19.77 10.78
C GLY A 205 2.95 -19.58 9.34
N PRO A 206 2.30 -18.45 9.03
CA PRO A 206 1.91 -18.12 7.67
C PRO A 206 3.15 -17.96 6.78
N ARG A 207 3.07 -18.50 5.57
CA ARG A 207 4.12 -18.35 4.56
C ARG A 207 3.85 -17.12 3.70
N PRO A 208 4.88 -16.33 3.38
CA PRO A 208 4.70 -15.16 2.53
C PRO A 208 4.47 -15.54 1.08
N LEU A 209 3.65 -14.75 0.41
CA LEU A 209 3.69 -14.60 -1.03
C LEU A 209 4.80 -13.60 -1.36
N LEU A 210 5.79 -14.03 -2.11
CA LEU A 210 6.91 -13.19 -2.52
C LEU A 210 6.66 -12.59 -3.90
N LEU A 211 6.93 -11.30 -4.05
CA LEU A 211 6.73 -10.56 -5.28
C LEU A 211 7.91 -9.63 -5.55
N THR A 212 8.37 -9.59 -6.78
CA THR A 212 9.19 -8.50 -7.31
C THR A 212 8.30 -7.59 -8.14
N GLN A 213 8.18 -6.33 -7.72
CA GLN A 213 7.50 -5.26 -8.44
C GLN A 213 8.53 -4.46 -9.26
N ARG A 214 8.21 -4.24 -10.54
CA ARG A 214 9.04 -3.47 -11.47
C ARG A 214 8.40 -2.12 -11.76
N ALA A 215 9.20 -1.16 -12.21
CA ALA A 215 8.71 0.13 -12.70
C ALA A 215 7.60 -0.07 -13.74
N GLY A 216 6.52 0.71 -13.62
CA GLY A 216 5.31 0.61 -14.43
C GLY A 216 4.25 -0.36 -13.89
N GLU A 217 4.56 -1.16 -12.87
CA GLU A 217 3.61 -2.05 -12.20
C GLU A 217 2.93 -1.37 -11.00
N THR A 218 1.67 -1.70 -10.77
CA THR A 218 0.91 -1.28 -9.58
C THR A 218 0.47 -2.50 -8.80
N VAL A 219 0.92 -2.65 -7.58
CA VAL A 219 0.52 -3.74 -6.67
C VAL A 219 -0.77 -3.35 -5.96
N PHE A 220 -1.76 -4.22 -5.97
CA PHE A 220 -2.94 -4.12 -5.13
C PHE A 220 -2.84 -5.09 -3.96
N VAL A 221 -2.95 -4.55 -2.74
CA VAL A 221 -2.93 -5.30 -1.48
C VAL A 221 -4.31 -5.20 -0.84
N PRO A 222 -5.06 -6.30 -0.72
CA PRO A 222 -6.35 -6.27 -0.04
C PRO A 222 -6.19 -6.11 1.47
N GLU A 223 -7.24 -5.64 2.13
CA GLU A 223 -7.28 -5.43 3.57
C GLU A 223 -6.83 -6.65 4.38
N GLY A 224 -6.14 -6.40 5.49
CA GLY A 224 -5.75 -7.43 6.46
C GLY A 224 -4.49 -8.22 6.09
N PHE A 225 -3.92 -8.04 4.92
CA PHE A 225 -2.61 -8.61 4.61
C PHE A 225 -1.51 -7.87 5.38
N ARG A 226 -0.70 -8.62 6.12
CA ARG A 226 0.56 -8.08 6.64
C ARG A 226 1.58 -8.10 5.52
N HIS A 227 2.32 -7.01 5.36
CA HIS A 227 3.31 -6.95 4.30
C HIS A 227 4.51 -6.11 4.70
N ALA A 228 5.66 -6.49 4.16
CA ALA A 228 6.90 -5.73 4.20
C ALA A 228 7.37 -5.47 2.78
N VAL A 229 8.03 -4.33 2.57
CA VAL A 229 8.52 -3.90 1.27
C VAL A 229 9.99 -3.50 1.39
N LEU A 230 10.81 -3.93 0.44
CA LEU A 230 12.22 -3.57 0.33
C LEU A 230 12.48 -2.94 -1.04
N ASN A 231 13.09 -1.79 -1.07
CA ASN A 231 13.62 -1.20 -2.30
C ASN A 231 14.97 -1.85 -2.63
N GLU A 232 15.06 -2.48 -3.79
CA GLU A 232 16.31 -3.10 -4.28
C GLU A 232 17.19 -2.08 -5.00
N GLU A 233 16.59 -1.00 -5.47
CA GLU A 233 17.20 0.13 -6.16
C GLU A 233 16.56 1.41 -5.65
N LEU A 234 17.10 2.60 -6.03
CA LEU A 234 16.37 3.85 -5.84
C LEU A 234 14.96 3.71 -6.41
N ALA A 235 13.97 3.90 -5.58
CA ALA A 235 12.57 3.70 -5.93
C ALA A 235 11.77 4.99 -5.77
N VAL A 236 10.99 5.35 -6.80
CA VAL A 236 10.00 6.43 -6.74
C VAL A 236 8.62 5.85 -6.98
N ALA A 237 7.70 6.11 -6.07
CA ALA A 237 6.37 5.52 -6.09
C ALA A 237 5.30 6.46 -5.53
N VAL A 238 4.05 6.16 -5.84
CA VAL A 238 2.88 6.71 -5.16
C VAL A 238 2.04 5.56 -4.61
N THR A 239 1.51 5.74 -3.42
CA THR A 239 0.62 4.76 -2.78
C THR A 239 -0.62 5.43 -2.21
N HIS A 240 -1.77 4.76 -2.36
CA HIS A 240 -3.00 5.17 -1.70
C HIS A 240 -3.59 4.00 -0.94
N ASN A 241 -4.12 4.30 0.25
CA ASN A 241 -5.06 3.40 0.89
C ASN A 241 -6.47 3.70 0.38
N VAL A 242 -7.24 2.65 0.17
CA VAL A 242 -8.62 2.71 -0.29
C VAL A 242 -9.53 1.98 0.69
N ALA A 243 -10.68 2.57 0.96
CA ALA A 243 -11.69 2.01 1.87
C ALA A 243 -12.90 1.53 1.07
N PRO A 244 -12.94 0.29 0.57
CA PRO A 244 -14.08 -0.18 -0.18
C PRO A 244 -15.33 -0.23 0.72
N PRO A 245 -16.53 0.01 0.19
CA PRO A 245 -17.76 -0.03 0.97
C PRO A 245 -17.98 -1.35 1.73
N SER A 246 -17.44 -2.46 1.22
CA SER A 246 -17.47 -3.76 1.86
C SER A 246 -16.66 -3.84 3.16
N ALA A 247 -15.70 -2.94 3.36
CA ALA A 247 -14.88 -2.88 4.57
C ALA A 247 -15.51 -2.06 5.70
N VAL A 248 -16.62 -1.34 5.43
CA VAL A 248 -17.18 -0.32 6.33
C VAL A 248 -17.46 -0.84 7.75
N GLU A 249 -17.96 -2.06 7.89
CA GLU A 249 -18.29 -2.62 9.21
C GLU A 249 -17.03 -2.89 10.05
N ARG A 250 -15.91 -3.22 9.41
CA ARG A 250 -14.61 -3.41 10.07
C ARG A 250 -13.87 -2.10 10.29
N MET A 251 -14.04 -1.17 9.37
CA MET A 251 -13.38 0.13 9.40
C MET A 251 -13.95 1.06 10.48
N LEU A 252 -15.28 1.11 10.63
CA LEU A 252 -15.93 2.10 11.50
C LEU A 252 -15.47 2.04 12.96
N PRO A 253 -15.36 0.87 13.62
CA PRO A 253 -14.84 0.82 14.98
C PRO A 253 -13.42 1.40 15.09
N LEU A 254 -12.53 1.02 14.16
CA LEU A 254 -11.15 1.51 14.13
C LEU A 254 -11.08 3.01 13.84
N ALA A 255 -11.93 3.50 12.93
CA ALA A 255 -12.00 4.91 12.61
C ALA A 255 -12.60 5.76 13.74
N ALA A 256 -13.50 5.20 14.55
CA ALA A 256 -14.05 5.90 15.71
C ALA A 256 -12.96 6.26 16.74
N ASP A 257 -11.94 5.42 16.87
CA ASP A 257 -10.84 5.62 17.81
C ASP A 257 -9.81 6.65 17.30
N VAL A 258 -9.45 6.61 15.99
CA VAL A 258 -8.33 7.39 15.48
C VAL A 258 -8.75 8.61 14.64
N CYS A 259 -9.95 8.60 14.06
CA CYS A 259 -10.48 9.69 13.24
C CYS A 259 -12.02 9.81 13.39
N PRO A 260 -12.53 10.13 14.61
CA PRO A 260 -13.95 10.07 14.96
C PRO A 260 -14.85 10.93 14.07
N ALA A 261 -14.37 12.09 13.64
CA ALA A 261 -15.13 12.97 12.74
C ALA A 261 -15.39 12.31 11.37
N PHE A 262 -14.44 11.58 10.83
CA PHE A 262 -14.61 10.79 9.60
C PHE A 262 -15.61 9.65 9.83
N ALA A 263 -15.46 8.88 10.91
CA ALA A 263 -16.38 7.81 11.25
C ALA A 263 -17.84 8.28 11.35
N GLN A 264 -18.07 9.41 12.03
CA GLN A 264 -19.40 10.03 12.15
C GLN A 264 -20.00 10.41 10.78
N ARG A 265 -19.20 10.98 9.87
CA ARG A 265 -19.67 11.33 8.52
C ARG A 265 -20.04 10.11 7.69
N VAL A 266 -19.23 9.05 7.77
CA VAL A 266 -19.51 7.76 7.08
C VAL A 266 -20.81 7.18 7.61
N GLU A 267 -21.01 7.17 8.92
CA GLU A 267 -22.21 6.62 9.55
C GLU A 267 -23.47 7.41 9.20
N ALA A 268 -23.38 8.74 9.17
CA ALA A 268 -24.48 9.61 8.75
C ALA A 268 -24.89 9.35 7.29
N ARG A 269 -23.92 9.20 6.37
CA ARG A 269 -24.17 8.83 4.96
C ARG A 269 -24.86 7.47 4.84
N ARG A 270 -24.47 6.49 5.63
CA ARG A 270 -25.10 5.16 5.68
C ARG A 270 -26.56 5.22 6.12
N LYS A 271 -26.84 5.95 7.22
CA LYS A 271 -28.21 6.15 7.72
C LYS A 271 -29.11 6.82 6.67
N LYS A 272 -28.58 7.84 5.98
CA LYS A 272 -29.31 8.52 4.89
C LYS A 272 -29.64 7.58 3.73
N ARG A 273 -28.69 6.76 3.28
CA ARG A 273 -28.87 5.78 2.19
C ARG A 273 -29.91 4.69 2.56
N ARG A 274 -29.94 4.23 3.83
CA ARG A 274 -30.93 3.26 4.30
C ARG A 274 -32.34 3.84 4.27
N ARG A 275 -32.55 5.03 4.82
CA ARG A 275 -33.85 5.72 4.82
C ARG A 275 -34.36 6.01 3.41
N GLY A 276 -33.46 6.38 2.48
CA GLY A 276 -33.83 6.60 1.08
C GLY A 276 -34.32 5.34 0.35
N ARG A 277 -33.79 4.15 0.72
CA ARG A 277 -34.23 2.87 0.16
C ARG A 277 -35.58 2.41 0.72
N GLU A 278 -35.81 2.61 2.01
CA GLU A 278 -37.08 2.29 2.68
C GLU A 278 -38.24 3.17 2.14
N GLY A 279 -37.99 4.46 1.91
CA GLY A 279 -39.00 5.38 1.36
C GLY A 279 -39.32 5.18 -0.12
N THR A 280 -38.54 4.38 -0.86
CA THR A 280 -38.80 4.06 -2.28
C THR A 280 -39.66 2.80 -2.43
N ILE A 281 -39.77 1.97 -1.38
CA ILE A 281 -40.55 0.73 -1.39
C ILE A 281 -42.01 0.98 -0.99
N GLU A 282 -42.33 2.12 -0.36
CA GLU A 282 -43.69 2.43 0.14
C GLU A 282 -44.55 3.31 -0.80
N ARG A 283 -44.26 3.37 -2.10
CA ARG A 283 -45.18 4.00 -3.06
C ARG A 283 -45.82 2.93 -3.94
N PRO A 284 -47.12 2.59 -3.67
CA PRO A 284 -47.91 1.74 -4.54
C PRO A 284 -48.17 2.39 -5.92
#